data_27d3fa258be65952a394bf906aa6532b
#
_entry.id   27d3fa258be65952a394bf906aa6532b
#
_cell.length_a   1.000
_cell.length_b   1.000
_cell.length_c   1.000
_cell.angle_alpha   90.00
_cell.angle_beta   90.00
_cell.angle_gamma   90.00
#
_symmetry.space_group_name_H-M   'P 1'
#
loop_
_entity.id
_entity.type
_entity.pdbx_description
1 polymer ?
#
loop_
_entity_poly.entity_id
_entity_poly.type
_entity_poly.pdbx_seq_one_letter_code
_entity_poly.pdbx_strand_id
1 'polypeptide(L)'
;PLDVLLGKAPKMHRDVVTLPAQGKALQLDGITLSDAAERVLRLPTVAEKSFLITIGDRSVGGLVSRDQMVGPWQVPVADCGVTTLGFETNRGEAMSMGERTPIAVIDAAAASRMAVGEALTNIAAADVKLPEVKLSLNWMAACGAKGEDAKLFDAVKGASDFCVALGISVPVGKDSLSMRTAWEDNGEKKSVTSPVSLIASAAAPVGDVTLTLTPELRKIPSVLVLADLGCGRARMGGSILAQVAQRFGDTAPDCEDPAML
;
A
#
# COMPACT_ATOMS: atom_id res chain seq x y z
N PRO A 1 -38.11 7.74 -18.66
CA PRO A 1 -37.79 6.87 -19.77
C PRO A 1 -36.57 6.00 -19.41
N LEU A 2 -36.60 4.72 -19.78
CA LEU A 2 -35.50 3.80 -19.47
C LEU A 2 -34.18 4.19 -20.13
N ASP A 3 -34.27 4.83 -21.29
CA ASP A 3 -33.09 5.33 -22.02
C ASP A 3 -32.30 6.39 -21.22
N VAL A 4 -32.94 7.12 -20.30
CA VAL A 4 -32.27 8.09 -19.43
C VAL A 4 -31.55 7.37 -18.28
N LEU A 5 -32.12 6.26 -17.81
CA LEU A 5 -31.55 5.47 -16.68
C LEU A 5 -30.51 4.46 -17.15
N LEU A 6 -30.76 3.82 -18.31
CA LEU A 6 -29.96 2.70 -18.80
C LEU A 6 -29.22 3.03 -20.10
N GLY A 7 -29.46 4.21 -20.69
CA GLY A 7 -28.76 4.68 -21.87
C GLY A 7 -27.29 4.99 -21.64
N LYS A 8 -26.55 5.17 -22.73
CA LYS A 8 -25.14 5.58 -22.63
C LYS A 8 -25.03 6.97 -21.99
N ALA A 9 -24.26 7.10 -20.93
CA ALA A 9 -23.94 8.40 -20.37
C ALA A 9 -23.33 9.33 -21.44
N PRO A 10 -23.57 10.65 -21.35
CA PRO A 10 -22.91 11.61 -22.23
C PRO A 10 -21.40 11.43 -22.19
N LYS A 11 -20.73 11.58 -23.34
CA LYS A 11 -19.26 11.53 -23.37
C LYS A 11 -18.71 12.67 -22.52
N MET A 12 -17.94 12.31 -21.51
CA MET A 12 -17.21 13.26 -20.71
C MET A 12 -15.93 13.67 -21.44
N HIS A 13 -15.69 14.97 -21.56
CA HIS A 13 -14.45 15.51 -22.09
C HIS A 13 -13.58 15.98 -20.92
N ARG A 14 -12.33 15.49 -20.85
CA ARG A 14 -11.36 15.93 -19.87
C ARG A 14 -10.11 16.45 -20.58
N ASP A 15 -9.69 17.64 -20.21
CA ASP A 15 -8.41 18.22 -20.65
C ASP A 15 -7.33 17.79 -19.68
N VAL A 16 -6.57 16.77 -20.07
CA VAL A 16 -5.57 16.13 -19.21
C VAL A 16 -4.22 16.77 -19.42
N VAL A 17 -3.60 17.23 -18.34
CA VAL A 17 -2.27 17.86 -18.35
C VAL A 17 -1.33 17.07 -17.45
N THR A 18 -0.21 16.63 -18.00
CA THR A 18 0.91 16.10 -17.23
C THR A 18 1.75 17.24 -16.67
N LEU A 19 1.96 17.24 -15.36
CA LEU A 19 2.83 18.19 -14.69
C LEU A 19 4.18 17.55 -14.42
N PRO A 20 5.29 18.31 -14.50
CA PRO A 20 6.59 17.80 -14.07
C PRO A 20 6.55 17.45 -12.59
N ALA A 21 7.30 16.42 -12.20
CA ALA A 21 7.48 16.07 -10.80
C ALA A 21 7.98 17.27 -10.02
N GLN A 22 7.38 17.53 -8.88
CA GLN A 22 7.76 18.62 -7.99
C GLN A 22 8.55 18.03 -6.82
N GLY A 23 9.67 18.66 -6.49
CA GLY A 23 10.49 18.24 -5.37
C GLY A 23 11.88 18.81 -5.47
N LYS A 24 12.64 18.63 -4.41
CA LYS A 24 14.09 18.89 -4.35
C LYS A 24 14.75 17.64 -3.82
N ALA A 25 15.97 17.39 -4.23
CA ALA A 25 16.77 16.27 -3.71
C ALA A 25 16.71 16.25 -2.17
N LEU A 26 16.53 15.07 -1.62
CA LEU A 26 16.42 14.88 -0.18
C LEU A 26 17.78 15.19 0.46
N GLN A 27 17.80 16.19 1.33
CA GLN A 27 18.96 16.57 2.12
C GLN A 27 18.77 16.05 3.55
N LEU A 28 19.70 15.25 4.03
CA LEU A 28 19.66 14.64 5.38
C LEU A 28 20.84 15.10 6.24
N ASP A 29 21.49 16.21 5.85
CA ASP A 29 22.62 16.75 6.58
C ASP A 29 22.27 17.05 8.03
N GLY A 30 23.15 16.63 8.93
CA GLY A 30 22.97 16.81 10.37
C GLY A 30 22.03 15.81 11.06
N ILE A 31 21.47 14.84 10.34
CA ILE A 31 20.67 13.75 10.90
C ILE A 31 21.53 12.50 11.01
N THR A 32 21.79 12.04 12.22
CA THR A 32 22.51 10.76 12.44
C THR A 32 21.57 9.57 12.21
N LEU A 33 22.14 8.39 12.00
CA LEU A 33 21.36 7.15 11.86
C LEU A 33 20.48 6.89 13.09
N SER A 34 21.03 7.10 14.29
CA SER A 34 20.27 6.93 15.54
C SER A 34 19.11 7.91 15.66
N ASP A 35 19.35 9.18 15.34
CA ASP A 35 18.33 10.22 15.35
C ASP A 35 17.21 9.93 14.30
N ALA A 36 17.60 9.51 13.11
CA ALA A 36 16.66 9.10 12.07
C ALA A 36 15.79 7.92 12.53
N ALA A 37 16.40 6.87 13.10
CA ALA A 37 15.69 5.70 13.59
C ALA A 37 14.70 6.06 14.71
N GLU A 38 15.12 6.87 15.68
CA GLU A 38 14.25 7.30 16.77
C GLU A 38 13.05 8.10 16.26
N ARG A 39 13.26 9.05 15.35
CA ARG A 39 12.17 9.87 14.77
C ARG A 39 11.21 9.02 13.95
N VAL A 40 11.73 8.10 13.13
CA VAL A 40 10.90 7.19 12.31
C VAL A 40 10.04 6.31 13.20
N LEU A 41 10.60 5.69 14.24
CA LEU A 41 9.86 4.81 15.15
C LEU A 41 8.80 5.55 15.99
N ARG A 42 8.96 6.86 16.21
CA ARG A 42 7.99 7.68 16.93
C ARG A 42 6.88 8.25 16.04
N LEU A 43 7.03 8.20 14.72
CA LEU A 43 5.99 8.73 13.83
C LEU A 43 4.71 7.88 13.95
N PRO A 44 3.51 8.49 14.10
CA PRO A 44 2.26 7.73 14.27
C PRO A 44 1.99 6.69 13.19
N THR A 45 2.46 6.92 11.95
CA THR A 45 2.34 5.96 10.84
C THR A 45 3.16 4.68 11.08
N VAL A 46 4.26 4.75 11.84
CA VAL A 46 5.17 3.62 12.11
C VAL A 46 5.00 3.09 13.53
N ALA A 47 4.70 3.98 14.49
CA ALA A 47 4.59 3.65 15.89
C ALA A 47 3.56 2.55 16.15
N GLU A 48 3.65 1.96 17.30
CA GLU A 48 2.81 0.88 17.80
C GLU A 48 1.31 1.21 17.67
N LYS A 49 0.48 0.24 17.26
CA LYS A 49 -0.94 0.38 16.93
C LYS A 49 -1.87 -0.48 17.80
N SER A 50 -1.37 -1.12 18.86
CA SER A 50 -2.18 -2.01 19.71
C SER A 50 -3.45 -1.32 20.22
N PHE A 51 -3.39 -0.01 20.46
CA PHE A 51 -4.55 0.76 20.91
C PHE A 51 -5.72 0.72 19.90
N LEU A 52 -5.47 0.69 18.59
CA LEU A 52 -6.51 0.59 17.56
C LEU A 52 -7.17 -0.79 17.60
N ILE A 53 -6.40 -1.83 17.79
CA ILE A 53 -6.87 -3.22 17.84
C ILE A 53 -7.58 -3.50 19.17
N THR A 54 -7.15 -2.86 20.26
CA THR A 54 -7.72 -3.07 21.60
C THR A 54 -9.07 -2.36 21.80
N ILE A 55 -9.26 -1.19 21.16
CA ILE A 55 -10.50 -0.40 21.28
C ILE A 55 -11.58 -0.93 20.36
N GLY A 56 -11.23 -1.40 19.15
CA GLY A 56 -12.17 -1.95 18.18
C GLY A 56 -12.24 -3.47 18.20
N ASP A 57 -12.87 -4.02 17.18
CA ASP A 57 -12.96 -5.46 16.99
C ASP A 57 -11.60 -6.02 16.57
N ARG A 58 -11.00 -6.81 17.45
CA ARG A 58 -9.69 -7.40 17.25
C ARG A 58 -9.70 -8.48 16.17
N SER A 59 -10.74 -9.29 16.16
CA SER A 59 -10.99 -10.24 15.10
C SER A 59 -12.49 -10.44 14.92
N VAL A 60 -12.91 -10.72 13.68
CA VAL A 60 -14.31 -10.89 13.31
C VAL A 60 -14.53 -12.30 12.80
N GLY A 61 -15.56 -12.97 13.30
CA GLY A 61 -16.11 -14.18 12.72
C GLY A 61 -15.49 -15.50 13.15
N GLY A 62 -14.47 -15.59 13.95
CA GLY A 62 -13.84 -16.88 14.33
C GLY A 62 -12.99 -17.48 13.20
N LEU A 63 -12.55 -18.74 13.35
CA LEU A 63 -11.67 -19.44 12.40
C LEU A 63 -10.36 -18.70 12.08
N VAL A 64 -9.99 -17.71 12.89
CA VAL A 64 -8.70 -17.02 12.79
C VAL A 64 -7.60 -18.01 13.14
N SER A 65 -6.71 -18.29 12.20
CA SER A 65 -5.61 -19.23 12.41
C SER A 65 -4.56 -18.63 13.36
N ARG A 66 -4.33 -17.34 13.23
CA ARG A 66 -3.37 -16.62 14.06
C ARG A 66 -3.87 -15.21 14.32
N ASP A 67 -3.79 -14.79 15.58
CA ASP A 67 -4.12 -13.43 15.99
C ASP A 67 -3.18 -12.41 15.32
N GLN A 68 -3.65 -11.20 15.14
CA GLN A 68 -2.88 -10.07 14.62
C GLN A 68 -1.70 -9.74 15.50
N MET A 69 -1.89 -9.84 16.83
CA MET A 69 -0.87 -9.61 17.84
C MET A 69 -0.15 -10.93 18.13
N VAL A 70 1.13 -10.99 17.91
CA VAL A 70 1.95 -12.20 18.04
C VAL A 70 2.97 -12.10 19.15
N GLY A 71 3.50 -13.27 19.54
CA GLY A 71 4.46 -13.41 20.64
C GLY A 71 3.82 -13.34 22.02
N PRO A 72 4.60 -13.64 23.10
CA PRO A 72 4.09 -13.74 24.45
C PRO A 72 3.59 -12.40 25.02
N TRP A 73 4.09 -11.28 24.48
CA TRP A 73 3.72 -9.93 24.91
C TRP A 73 2.65 -9.32 24.02
N GLN A 74 2.28 -9.98 22.93
CA GLN A 74 1.28 -9.51 21.96
C GLN A 74 1.55 -8.08 21.46
N VAL A 75 2.78 -7.74 21.18
CA VAL A 75 3.21 -6.43 20.69
C VAL A 75 3.43 -6.41 19.19
N PRO A 76 4.14 -7.36 18.56
CA PRO A 76 4.31 -7.37 17.11
C PRO A 76 2.99 -7.61 16.39
N VAL A 77 2.74 -6.84 15.32
CA VAL A 77 1.56 -6.95 14.48
C VAL A 77 1.93 -7.71 13.21
N ALA A 78 1.11 -8.70 12.84
CA ALA A 78 1.26 -9.40 11.57
C ALA A 78 0.59 -8.62 10.44
N ASP A 79 1.27 -8.49 9.29
CA ASP A 79 0.77 -7.79 8.11
C ASP A 79 0.01 -8.71 7.14
N CYS A 80 -0.22 -9.97 7.54
CA CYS A 80 -0.98 -10.97 6.81
C CYS A 80 -2.02 -11.61 7.74
N GLY A 81 -3.29 -11.45 7.40
CA GLY A 81 -4.39 -12.14 8.07
C GLY A 81 -4.60 -13.53 7.48
N VAL A 82 -4.72 -14.56 8.34
CA VAL A 82 -4.95 -15.95 7.91
C VAL A 82 -6.09 -16.57 8.69
N THR A 83 -7.05 -17.15 7.96
CA THR A 83 -8.19 -17.89 8.53
C THR A 83 -8.19 -19.34 8.05
N THR A 84 -8.71 -20.24 8.85
CA THR A 84 -8.96 -21.63 8.44
C THR A 84 -10.31 -21.76 7.74
N LEU A 85 -10.46 -22.75 6.86
CA LEU A 85 -11.75 -23.07 6.23
C LEU A 85 -12.69 -23.84 7.16
N GLY A 86 -12.19 -24.36 8.28
CA GLY A 86 -12.97 -25.13 9.24
C GLY A 86 -12.11 -25.70 10.35
N PHE A 87 -12.73 -26.40 11.29
CA PHE A 87 -12.04 -26.98 12.46
C PHE A 87 -11.30 -28.28 12.15
N GLU A 88 -11.65 -28.95 11.06
CA GLU A 88 -11.12 -30.28 10.69
C GLU A 88 -10.08 -30.20 9.56
N THR A 89 -9.54 -29.02 9.28
CA THR A 89 -8.60 -28.81 8.18
C THR A 89 -7.55 -27.75 8.50
N ASN A 90 -6.36 -27.91 7.97
CA ASN A 90 -5.31 -26.89 7.98
C ASN A 90 -5.34 -25.97 6.74
N ARG A 91 -6.27 -26.20 5.83
CA ARG A 91 -6.44 -25.30 4.68
C ARG A 91 -7.09 -23.99 5.12
N GLY A 92 -6.71 -22.91 4.45
CA GLY A 92 -7.18 -21.59 4.82
C GLY A 92 -7.20 -20.60 3.68
N GLU A 93 -7.35 -19.34 4.07
CA GLU A 93 -7.27 -18.17 3.20
C GLU A 93 -6.38 -17.13 3.85
N ALA A 94 -5.59 -16.44 3.05
CA ALA A 94 -4.76 -15.34 3.49
C ALA A 94 -5.18 -14.03 2.82
N MET A 95 -5.05 -12.93 3.54
CA MET A 95 -5.28 -11.58 3.04
C MET A 95 -4.18 -10.64 3.53
N SER A 96 -3.78 -9.70 2.66
CA SER A 96 -2.85 -8.63 3.00
C SER A 96 -3.19 -7.36 2.25
N MET A 97 -2.53 -6.26 2.62
CA MET A 97 -2.71 -4.98 1.98
C MET A 97 -1.37 -4.31 1.68
N GLY A 98 -1.36 -3.41 0.70
CA GLY A 98 -0.25 -2.53 0.39
C GLY A 98 -0.73 -1.14 -0.01
N GLU A 99 0.01 -0.11 0.39
CA GLU A 99 -0.31 1.29 0.14
C GLU A 99 0.98 2.15 0.22
N ARG A 100 1.18 3.06 -0.76
CA ARG A 100 2.35 3.94 -0.82
C ARG A 100 1.99 5.33 -1.34
N THR A 101 0.91 5.91 -0.84
CA THR A 101 0.34 7.19 -1.31
C THR A 101 1.34 8.35 -1.38
N PRO A 102 2.21 8.62 -0.40
CA PRO A 102 3.12 9.75 -0.48
C PRO A 102 4.04 9.71 -1.71
N ILE A 103 4.40 8.55 -2.20
CA ILE A 103 5.26 8.38 -3.37
C ILE A 103 4.58 8.91 -4.65
N ALA A 104 3.25 8.80 -4.75
CA ALA A 104 2.49 9.21 -5.92
C ALA A 104 2.54 10.73 -6.20
N VAL A 105 2.94 11.54 -5.23
CA VAL A 105 3.19 12.97 -5.47
C VAL A 105 4.39 13.16 -6.38
N ILE A 106 5.40 12.28 -6.30
CA ILE A 106 6.60 12.27 -7.13
C ILE A 106 6.36 11.45 -8.40
N ASP A 107 5.95 10.18 -8.23
CA ASP A 107 5.75 9.21 -9.30
C ASP A 107 4.57 8.28 -8.97
N ALA A 108 3.47 8.48 -9.67
CA ALA A 108 2.23 7.74 -9.43
C ALA A 108 2.33 6.28 -9.90
N ALA A 109 3.11 6.00 -10.95
CA ALA A 109 3.32 4.63 -11.43
C ALA A 109 4.19 3.84 -10.43
N ALA A 110 5.27 4.44 -9.93
CA ALA A 110 6.10 3.85 -8.88
C ALA A 110 5.30 3.57 -7.60
N ALA A 111 4.46 4.52 -7.16
CA ALA A 111 3.59 4.33 -6.00
C ALA A 111 2.68 3.11 -6.16
N SER A 112 2.12 2.91 -7.35
CA SER A 112 1.24 1.77 -7.62
C SER A 112 2.00 0.45 -7.66
N ARG A 113 3.19 0.39 -8.28
CA ARG A 113 4.05 -0.81 -8.24
C ARG A 113 4.47 -1.15 -6.81
N MET A 114 4.86 -0.15 -6.04
CA MET A 114 5.23 -0.32 -4.63
C MET A 114 4.06 -0.83 -3.77
N ALA A 115 2.84 -0.32 -3.99
CA ALA A 115 1.65 -0.79 -3.27
C ALA A 115 1.32 -2.26 -3.59
N VAL A 116 1.40 -2.67 -4.86
CA VAL A 116 1.25 -4.07 -5.26
C VAL A 116 2.37 -4.92 -4.66
N GLY A 117 3.62 -4.49 -4.75
CA GLY A 117 4.78 -5.19 -4.19
C GLY A 117 4.64 -5.40 -2.68
N GLU A 118 4.19 -4.38 -1.93
CA GLU A 118 3.94 -4.49 -0.49
C GLU A 118 2.85 -5.53 -0.18
N ALA A 119 1.72 -5.50 -0.88
CA ALA A 119 0.66 -6.49 -0.68
C ALA A 119 1.19 -7.93 -0.93
N LEU A 120 2.02 -8.13 -1.95
CA LEU A 120 2.58 -9.43 -2.28
C LEU A 120 3.64 -9.90 -1.28
N THR A 121 4.52 -9.01 -0.82
CA THR A 121 5.51 -9.35 0.21
C THR A 121 4.86 -9.63 1.56
N ASN A 122 3.77 -8.94 1.91
CA ASN A 122 3.02 -9.20 3.13
C ASN A 122 2.31 -10.58 3.07
N ILE A 123 1.63 -10.92 1.95
CA ILE A 123 0.94 -12.21 1.85
C ILE A 123 1.90 -13.40 1.79
N ALA A 124 3.15 -13.19 1.40
CA ALA A 124 4.20 -14.22 1.37
C ALA A 124 4.54 -14.78 2.76
N ALA A 125 4.04 -14.18 3.85
CA ALA A 125 4.12 -14.77 5.19
C ALA A 125 3.27 -16.05 5.35
N ALA A 126 2.28 -16.29 4.48
CA ALA A 126 1.44 -17.47 4.48
C ALA A 126 1.88 -18.49 3.40
N ASP A 127 1.49 -19.75 3.55
CA ASP A 127 1.74 -20.82 2.57
C ASP A 127 0.83 -20.65 1.34
N VAL A 128 1.17 -19.67 0.52
CA VAL A 128 0.44 -19.30 -0.71
C VAL A 128 1.30 -19.50 -1.95
N LYS A 129 0.66 -19.66 -3.09
CA LYS A 129 1.33 -19.71 -4.39
C LYS A 129 1.04 -18.44 -5.17
N LEU A 130 2.07 -17.76 -5.64
CA LEU A 130 1.96 -16.50 -6.36
C LEU A 130 0.92 -16.50 -7.50
N PRO A 131 0.81 -17.54 -8.37
CA PRO A 131 -0.21 -17.57 -9.42
C PRO A 131 -1.66 -17.67 -8.91
N GLU A 132 -1.85 -18.10 -7.66
CA GLU A 132 -3.17 -18.21 -7.03
C GLU A 132 -3.61 -16.90 -6.36
N VAL A 133 -2.70 -15.95 -6.18
CA VAL A 133 -3.01 -14.63 -5.61
C VAL A 133 -3.94 -13.87 -6.54
N LYS A 134 -4.98 -13.24 -5.96
CA LYS A 134 -5.91 -12.34 -6.63
C LYS A 134 -5.84 -10.98 -5.95
N LEU A 135 -5.84 -9.92 -6.76
CA LEU A 135 -5.80 -8.56 -6.26
C LEU A 135 -7.14 -7.86 -6.43
N SER A 136 -7.48 -7.06 -5.42
CA SER A 136 -8.48 -6.01 -5.51
C SER A 136 -7.77 -4.67 -5.42
N LEU A 137 -7.86 -3.85 -6.46
CA LEU A 137 -7.19 -2.57 -6.55
C LEU A 137 -8.20 -1.42 -6.47
N ASN A 138 -7.99 -0.53 -5.50
CA ASN A 138 -8.86 0.61 -5.26
C ASN A 138 -8.06 1.91 -5.40
N TRP A 139 -8.31 2.67 -6.47
CA TRP A 139 -7.72 3.99 -6.67
C TRP A 139 -8.62 5.09 -6.11
N MET A 140 -7.96 6.10 -5.53
CA MET A 140 -8.60 7.34 -5.11
C MET A 140 -7.85 8.49 -5.76
N ALA A 141 -8.59 9.40 -6.42
CA ALA A 141 -8.00 10.52 -7.14
C ALA A 141 -8.93 11.75 -7.11
N ALA A 142 -8.35 12.93 -7.16
CA ALA A 142 -9.08 14.18 -7.30
C ALA A 142 -9.21 14.57 -8.79
N CYS A 143 -9.91 13.76 -9.57
CA CYS A 143 -10.05 13.99 -11.01
C CYS A 143 -10.66 15.35 -11.31
N GLY A 144 -10.10 16.03 -12.34
CA GLY A 144 -10.41 17.42 -12.68
C GLY A 144 -9.52 18.44 -11.94
N ALA A 145 -8.78 18.06 -10.91
CA ALA A 145 -7.68 18.87 -10.41
C ALA A 145 -6.47 18.76 -11.35
N LYS A 146 -5.75 19.88 -11.52
CA LYS A 146 -4.66 19.98 -12.49
C LYS A 146 -3.58 18.92 -12.23
N GLY A 147 -3.33 18.04 -13.20
CA GLY A 147 -2.35 16.97 -13.15
C GLY A 147 -2.84 15.64 -12.55
N GLU A 148 -3.94 15.60 -11.79
CA GLU A 148 -4.37 14.39 -11.10
C GLU A 148 -4.97 13.34 -12.03
N ASP A 149 -5.63 13.74 -13.12
CA ASP A 149 -6.11 12.79 -14.16
C ASP A 149 -4.94 12.07 -14.85
N ALA A 150 -3.84 12.76 -15.15
CA ALA A 150 -2.63 12.16 -15.72
C ALA A 150 -1.97 11.19 -14.73
N LYS A 151 -1.85 11.58 -13.45
CA LYS A 151 -1.30 10.71 -12.41
C LYS A 151 -2.15 9.45 -12.20
N LEU A 152 -3.48 9.56 -12.27
CA LEU A 152 -4.36 8.39 -12.20
C LEU A 152 -4.09 7.43 -13.37
N PHE A 153 -3.95 7.94 -14.58
CA PHE A 153 -3.62 7.12 -15.75
C PHE A 153 -2.27 6.40 -15.55
N ASP A 154 -1.24 7.12 -15.12
CA ASP A 154 0.09 6.57 -14.89
C ASP A 154 0.08 5.51 -13.77
N ALA A 155 -0.66 5.76 -12.68
CA ALA A 155 -0.85 4.84 -11.58
C ALA A 155 -1.51 3.53 -12.03
N VAL A 156 -2.62 3.62 -12.77
CA VAL A 156 -3.34 2.46 -13.29
C VAL A 156 -2.48 1.68 -14.28
N LYS A 157 -1.81 2.39 -15.20
CA LYS A 157 -0.90 1.76 -16.18
C LYS A 157 0.26 1.05 -15.48
N GLY A 158 0.90 1.70 -14.50
CA GLY A 158 2.01 1.12 -13.74
C GLY A 158 1.61 -0.16 -13.01
N ALA A 159 0.47 -0.18 -12.32
CA ALA A 159 -0.05 -1.38 -11.68
C ALA A 159 -0.43 -2.47 -12.68
N SER A 160 -1.08 -2.10 -13.80
CA SER A 160 -1.50 -3.04 -14.84
C SER A 160 -0.30 -3.76 -15.48
N ASP A 161 0.67 -2.99 -15.95
CA ASP A 161 1.87 -3.56 -16.60
C ASP A 161 2.63 -4.47 -15.62
N PHE A 162 2.74 -4.08 -14.36
CA PHE A 162 3.39 -4.84 -13.31
C PHE A 162 2.66 -6.16 -13.01
N CYS A 163 1.34 -6.13 -12.83
CA CYS A 163 0.51 -7.33 -12.60
C CYS A 163 0.55 -8.30 -13.80
N VAL A 164 0.54 -7.77 -15.03
CA VAL A 164 0.68 -8.58 -16.26
C VAL A 164 2.03 -9.28 -16.28
N ALA A 165 3.12 -8.57 -15.96
CA ALA A 165 4.47 -9.15 -15.93
C ALA A 165 4.61 -10.23 -14.84
N LEU A 166 3.94 -10.07 -13.69
CA LEU A 166 3.91 -11.05 -12.61
C LEU A 166 2.95 -12.24 -12.89
N GLY A 167 2.10 -12.15 -13.91
CA GLY A 167 1.07 -13.15 -14.17
C GLY A 167 -0.06 -13.20 -13.13
N ILE A 168 -0.28 -12.10 -12.41
CA ILE A 168 -1.29 -11.99 -11.36
C ILE A 168 -2.54 -11.30 -11.90
N SER A 169 -3.72 -11.86 -11.61
CA SER A 169 -4.99 -11.28 -12.04
C SER A 169 -5.55 -10.28 -11.03
N VAL A 170 -6.23 -9.26 -11.56
CA VAL A 170 -6.93 -8.23 -10.80
C VAL A 170 -8.44 -8.32 -11.14
N PRO A 171 -9.17 -9.27 -10.52
CA PRO A 171 -10.60 -9.44 -10.80
C PRO A 171 -11.46 -8.26 -10.34
N VAL A 172 -10.98 -7.47 -9.39
CA VAL A 172 -11.70 -6.30 -8.86
C VAL A 172 -10.83 -5.07 -8.99
N GLY A 173 -11.32 -4.10 -9.78
CA GLY A 173 -10.78 -2.75 -9.85
C GLY A 173 -11.90 -1.75 -9.61
N LYS A 174 -11.65 -0.75 -8.75
CA LYS A 174 -12.60 0.34 -8.50
C LYS A 174 -11.88 1.66 -8.25
N ASP A 175 -12.63 2.75 -8.30
CA ASP A 175 -12.11 4.08 -8.05
C ASP A 175 -13.04 4.96 -7.21
N SER A 176 -12.48 6.05 -6.69
CA SER A 176 -13.16 7.18 -6.10
C SER A 176 -12.51 8.45 -6.65
N LEU A 177 -13.22 9.18 -7.52
CA LEU A 177 -12.60 10.21 -8.34
C LEU A 177 -12.79 11.66 -7.84
N SER A 178 -13.44 11.85 -6.71
CA SER A 178 -13.74 13.18 -6.13
C SER A 178 -13.03 13.45 -4.82
N MET A 179 -11.74 13.09 -4.75
CA MET A 179 -10.92 13.19 -3.52
C MET A 179 -10.45 14.63 -3.26
N ARG A 180 -11.41 15.54 -3.16
CA ARG A 180 -11.21 16.94 -2.85
C ARG A 180 -12.23 17.41 -1.82
N THR A 181 -11.77 18.08 -0.77
CA THR A 181 -12.61 18.80 0.17
C THR A 181 -12.49 20.28 -0.07
N ALA A 182 -13.62 20.98 -0.12
CA ALA A 182 -13.67 22.44 -0.25
C ALA A 182 -14.57 23.02 0.85
N TRP A 183 -14.16 24.14 1.43
CA TRP A 183 -14.91 24.85 2.46
C TRP A 183 -14.68 26.35 2.36
N GLU A 184 -15.44 27.12 3.12
CA GLU A 184 -15.25 28.55 3.28
C GLU A 184 -14.88 28.83 4.73
N ASP A 185 -13.87 29.67 4.92
CA ASP A 185 -13.41 30.10 6.22
C ASP A 185 -13.20 31.62 6.19
N ASN A 186 -13.96 32.36 7.01
CA ASN A 186 -13.96 33.82 7.08
C ASN A 186 -14.14 34.52 5.71
N GLY A 187 -14.99 33.95 4.84
CA GLY A 187 -15.24 34.46 3.49
C GLY A 187 -14.20 34.07 2.44
N GLU A 188 -13.17 33.32 2.81
CA GLU A 188 -12.15 32.78 1.93
C GLU A 188 -12.47 31.33 1.53
N LYS A 189 -12.50 31.03 0.23
CA LYS A 189 -12.69 29.67 -0.29
C LYS A 189 -11.38 28.89 -0.14
N LYS A 190 -11.43 27.82 0.63
CA LYS A 190 -10.32 26.91 0.86
C LYS A 190 -10.60 25.54 0.27
N SER A 191 -9.56 24.82 -0.11
CA SER A 191 -9.69 23.43 -0.54
C SER A 191 -8.41 22.65 -0.29
N VAL A 192 -8.57 21.35 -0.05
CA VAL A 192 -7.49 20.37 -0.02
C VAL A 192 -7.78 19.29 -1.04
N THR A 193 -6.75 18.88 -1.77
CA THR A 193 -6.81 17.84 -2.78
C THR A 193 -5.91 16.70 -2.33
N SER A 194 -6.48 15.49 -2.22
CA SER A 194 -5.69 14.30 -1.92
C SER A 194 -4.86 13.89 -3.15
N PRO A 195 -3.60 13.51 -3.00
CA PRO A 195 -2.85 12.90 -4.09
C PRO A 195 -3.49 11.57 -4.50
N VAL A 196 -3.19 11.13 -5.73
CA VAL A 196 -3.62 9.81 -6.18
C VAL A 196 -3.12 8.73 -5.22
N SER A 197 -3.99 7.80 -4.86
CA SER A 197 -3.68 6.70 -3.94
C SER A 197 -4.10 5.38 -4.54
N LEU A 198 -3.37 4.33 -4.25
CA LEU A 198 -3.76 2.95 -4.52
C LEU A 198 -3.74 2.16 -3.22
N ILE A 199 -4.87 1.52 -2.90
CA ILE A 199 -4.92 0.45 -1.92
C ILE A 199 -4.98 -0.87 -2.69
N ALA A 200 -3.94 -1.68 -2.56
CA ALA A 200 -3.86 -3.01 -3.11
C ALA A 200 -4.19 -4.03 -2.03
N SER A 201 -5.24 -4.81 -2.21
CA SER A 201 -5.60 -5.92 -1.33
C SER A 201 -5.31 -7.23 -2.05
N ALA A 202 -4.51 -8.09 -1.44
CA ALA A 202 -4.20 -9.42 -1.95
C ALA A 202 -4.99 -10.48 -1.18
N ALA A 203 -5.47 -11.50 -1.87
CA ALA A 203 -6.12 -12.66 -1.28
C ALA A 203 -5.64 -13.94 -2.00
N ALA A 204 -5.44 -15.00 -1.25
CA ALA A 204 -5.04 -16.30 -1.80
C ALA A 204 -5.48 -17.45 -0.91
N PRO A 205 -5.71 -18.65 -1.49
CA PRO A 205 -5.86 -19.88 -0.71
C PRO A 205 -4.54 -20.24 -0.04
N VAL A 206 -4.63 -20.78 1.19
CA VAL A 206 -3.49 -21.25 1.99
C VAL A 206 -3.53 -22.77 2.03
N GLY A 207 -2.39 -23.39 1.71
CA GLY A 207 -2.24 -24.84 1.73
C GLY A 207 -2.25 -25.42 3.15
N ASP A 208 -1.45 -24.81 4.02
CA ASP A 208 -1.35 -25.18 5.44
C ASP A 208 -1.17 -23.91 6.32
N VAL A 209 -2.19 -23.57 7.07
CA VAL A 209 -2.17 -22.37 7.94
C VAL A 209 -1.15 -22.48 9.08
N THR A 210 -0.69 -23.67 9.42
CA THR A 210 0.32 -23.87 10.48
C THR A 210 1.71 -23.43 10.05
N LEU A 211 1.94 -23.25 8.74
CA LEU A 211 3.20 -22.77 8.16
C LEU A 211 3.29 -21.23 8.10
N THR A 212 2.25 -20.52 8.54
CA THR A 212 2.25 -19.06 8.55
C THR A 212 3.39 -18.50 9.39
N LEU A 213 4.19 -17.64 8.79
CA LEU A 213 5.26 -16.92 9.44
C LEU A 213 4.71 -15.75 10.28
N THR A 214 5.48 -15.35 11.28
CA THR A 214 5.18 -14.19 12.13
C THR A 214 6.41 -13.30 12.24
N PRO A 215 6.25 -12.01 12.61
CA PRO A 215 7.37 -11.12 12.82
C PRO A 215 8.20 -11.46 14.08
N GLU A 216 7.81 -12.45 14.88
CA GLU A 216 8.55 -12.85 16.07
C GLU A 216 9.88 -13.54 15.71
N LEU A 217 10.98 -12.98 16.19
CA LEU A 217 12.30 -13.60 16.03
C LEU A 217 12.44 -14.82 16.94
N ARG A 218 12.79 -15.95 16.36
CA ARG A 218 13.03 -17.19 17.13
C ARG A 218 14.35 -17.12 17.90
N LYS A 219 14.37 -17.68 19.10
CA LYS A 219 15.60 -17.79 19.95
C LYS A 219 16.49 -18.95 19.49
N ILE A 220 16.82 -19.00 18.22
CA ILE A 220 17.73 -19.98 17.60
C ILE A 220 18.77 -19.23 16.77
N PRO A 221 19.95 -19.82 16.51
CA PRO A 221 20.90 -19.22 15.57
C PRO A 221 20.24 -18.95 14.24
N SER A 222 20.30 -17.69 13.80
CA SER A 222 19.60 -17.21 12.61
C SER A 222 20.45 -16.17 11.87
N VAL A 223 20.19 -15.98 10.58
CA VAL A 223 20.73 -14.89 9.77
C VAL A 223 19.60 -14.00 9.31
N LEU A 224 19.84 -12.69 9.33
CA LEU A 224 18.96 -11.73 8.69
C LEU A 224 19.38 -11.57 7.23
N VAL A 225 18.43 -11.71 6.31
CA VAL A 225 18.66 -11.56 4.88
C VAL A 225 17.87 -10.34 4.41
N LEU A 226 18.54 -9.42 3.73
CA LEU A 226 17.91 -8.30 3.05
C LEU A 226 17.65 -8.67 1.59
N ALA A 227 16.38 -8.69 1.18
CA ALA A 227 16.01 -8.73 -0.23
C ALA A 227 15.87 -7.29 -0.74
N ASP A 228 16.85 -6.82 -1.51
CA ASP A 228 16.85 -5.45 -2.04
C ASP A 228 16.13 -5.40 -3.39
N LEU A 229 14.83 -5.09 -3.36
CA LEU A 229 14.00 -4.91 -4.55
C LEU A 229 14.30 -3.59 -5.31
N GLY A 230 15.09 -2.70 -4.72
CA GLY A 230 15.52 -1.43 -5.32
C GLY A 230 16.79 -1.54 -6.16
N CYS A 231 17.39 -2.72 -6.27
CA CYS A 231 18.63 -2.97 -7.03
C CYS A 231 19.77 -2.03 -6.63
N GLY A 232 19.98 -1.80 -5.33
CA GLY A 232 21.04 -0.94 -4.78
C GLY A 232 20.75 0.57 -4.90
N ARG A 233 19.57 0.96 -5.37
CA ARG A 233 19.21 2.39 -5.53
C ARG A 233 18.54 2.91 -4.26
N ALA A 234 19.23 3.77 -3.50
CA ALA A 234 18.73 4.39 -2.28
C ALA A 234 17.84 5.60 -2.59
N ARG A 235 16.63 5.35 -3.05
CA ARG A 235 15.62 6.37 -3.37
C ARG A 235 14.69 6.54 -2.17
N MET A 236 14.63 7.74 -1.58
CA MET A 236 13.95 8.00 -0.32
C MET A 236 12.87 9.09 -0.40
N GLY A 237 12.53 9.56 -1.62
CA GLY A 237 11.45 10.54 -1.78
C GLY A 237 10.09 9.98 -1.37
N GLY A 238 9.30 10.79 -0.67
CA GLY A 238 8.01 10.36 -0.12
C GLY A 238 8.09 9.35 1.04
N SER A 239 9.29 8.98 1.49
CA SER A 239 9.49 8.02 2.58
C SER A 239 9.14 8.61 3.95
N ILE A 240 8.99 7.73 4.92
CA ILE A 240 8.82 8.13 6.34
C ILE A 240 10.04 8.93 6.82
N LEU A 241 11.24 8.57 6.37
CA LEU A 241 12.45 9.33 6.70
C LEU A 241 12.38 10.77 6.15
N ALA A 242 11.92 10.95 4.92
CA ALA A 242 11.70 12.27 4.36
C ALA A 242 10.68 13.07 5.18
N GLN A 243 9.58 12.44 5.61
CA GLN A 243 8.54 13.08 6.42
C GLN A 243 9.06 13.54 7.79
N VAL A 244 9.79 12.69 8.53
CA VAL A 244 10.34 13.07 9.85
C VAL A 244 11.45 14.12 9.76
N ALA A 245 12.11 14.21 8.60
CA ALA A 245 13.05 15.27 8.29
C ALA A 245 12.37 16.58 7.82
N GLN A 246 11.04 16.62 7.74
CA GLN A 246 10.25 17.71 7.16
C GLN A 246 10.68 18.04 5.73
N ARG A 247 10.98 17.02 4.96
CA ARG A 247 11.38 17.06 3.54
C ARG A 247 10.44 16.17 2.75
N PHE A 248 10.53 16.24 1.44
CA PHE A 248 9.73 15.37 0.59
C PHE A 248 10.61 14.52 -0.34
N GLY A 249 11.63 15.12 -0.93
CA GLY A 249 12.48 14.48 -1.95
C GLY A 249 11.89 14.62 -3.35
N ASP A 250 12.65 14.21 -4.35
CA ASP A 250 12.32 14.27 -5.77
C ASP A 250 12.44 12.91 -6.49
N THR A 251 12.97 11.91 -5.81
CA THR A 251 13.25 10.59 -6.39
C THR A 251 12.49 9.52 -5.62
N ALA A 252 11.47 8.94 -6.26
CA ALA A 252 10.61 7.92 -5.69
C ALA A 252 11.32 6.56 -5.58
N PRO A 253 11.14 5.81 -4.47
CA PRO A 253 11.41 4.38 -4.47
C PRO A 253 10.46 3.67 -5.44
N ASP A 254 10.91 2.56 -6.01
CA ASP A 254 10.16 1.82 -7.02
C ASP A 254 10.55 0.33 -7.02
N CYS A 255 9.62 -0.50 -7.41
CA CYS A 255 9.81 -1.90 -7.73
C CYS A 255 9.72 -2.07 -9.26
N GLU A 256 10.80 -1.71 -9.97
CA GLU A 256 10.79 -1.63 -11.44
C GLU A 256 10.89 -3.00 -12.10
N ASP A 257 11.55 -3.94 -11.45
CA ASP A 257 11.76 -5.28 -11.99
C ASP A 257 10.84 -6.30 -11.30
N PRO A 258 9.77 -6.74 -11.98
CA PRO A 258 8.86 -7.75 -11.44
C PRO A 258 9.53 -9.09 -11.11
N ALA A 259 10.66 -9.41 -11.79
CA ALA A 259 11.37 -10.66 -11.57
C ALA A 259 12.11 -10.71 -10.21
N MET A 260 12.20 -9.59 -9.51
CA MET A 260 12.80 -9.51 -8.18
C MET A 260 11.81 -9.85 -7.05
N LEU A 261 10.53 -9.84 -7.34
CA LEU A 261 9.45 -10.25 -6.43
C LEU A 261 9.20 -11.75 -6.51
#